data_f431af01d0a0660b55555ccc475bb446
#
_entry.id   f431af01d0a0660b55555ccc475bb446
#
_cell.length_a   1.000
_cell.length_b   1.000
_cell.length_c   1.000
_cell.angle_alpha   90.00
_cell.angle_beta   90.00
_cell.angle_gamma   90.00
#
_symmetry.space_group_name_H-M   'P 1'
#
loop_
_entity.id
_entity.type
_entity.pdbx_description
1 polymer ?
#
loop_
_entity_poly.entity_id
_entity_poly.type
_entity_poly.pdbx_seq_one_letter_code
_entity_poly.pdbx_strand_id
1 'polypeptide(L)'
;MGLAAADVGQELAQAVAPGRLLAGEQAAAHQVAGVRARFVAEPTTVTGVSRVLAVAASRQLAVAPTGAGARLGWGAPPRRLDVVLSLARLDHVLAHEPADLTLSVECGMTLEALDAVLRPHRQFVPLDPARPHASTIGGLIATGAAGPYRARYGTMRDLLVGLTVVRADGTVVKGGGRVVKNVTGYDIPKLHVGALGTLGVVVEAHLRLHPRPAEERSWAFGFASSEAALEAALDVRDTPVVLSRCQIVTAGALRALGEAAPPGALLAVTIGSVPEAVRAQGAQVSDVCRRAGSPGAEIPEADAWWRRVTDVTWPENPTTDLALRIGTRPTDTVKALRSVEAVPLGAGELRATIDVASGVLHATVACGETGRVRDTVRQVRDAAATLGGTSVVEHAPPETLSGLDVWGPVGPAIEPMRRLKRELDPTGVLNPGRYVGGI
;
A
#
# COMPACT_ATOMS: atom_id res chain seq x y z
N MET A 1 16.79 -21.13 -30.34
CA MET A 1 16.05 -20.35 -29.36
C MET A 1 14.65 -19.92 -29.82
N GLY A 2 14.38 -19.73 -31.12
CA GLY A 2 13.09 -19.26 -31.62
C GLY A 2 11.90 -20.23 -31.49
N LEU A 3 12.08 -21.51 -31.78
CA LEU A 3 11.02 -22.53 -31.74
C LEU A 3 10.46 -22.79 -30.32
N ALA A 4 11.30 -22.88 -29.31
CA ALA A 4 10.87 -23.08 -27.92
C ALA A 4 10.08 -21.87 -27.33
N ALA A 5 10.36 -20.66 -27.80
CA ALA A 5 9.65 -19.46 -27.37
C ALA A 5 8.26 -19.33 -28.02
N ALA A 6 8.11 -19.78 -29.27
CA ALA A 6 6.82 -19.81 -29.97
C ALA A 6 5.86 -20.83 -29.33
N ASP A 7 6.37 -21.99 -28.91
CA ASP A 7 5.64 -23.03 -28.21
C ASP A 7 5.07 -22.54 -26.86
N VAL A 8 5.90 -21.88 -26.05
CA VAL A 8 5.48 -21.28 -24.77
C VAL A 8 4.40 -20.20 -24.96
N GLY A 9 4.56 -19.34 -25.99
CA GLY A 9 3.56 -18.32 -26.30
C GLY A 9 2.21 -18.94 -26.66
N GLN A 10 2.19 -20.02 -27.43
CA GLN A 10 0.97 -20.72 -27.80
C GLN A 10 0.28 -21.38 -26.58
N GLU A 11 1.05 -22.03 -25.71
CA GLU A 11 0.52 -22.62 -24.48
C GLU A 11 -0.09 -21.55 -23.57
N LEU A 12 0.60 -20.42 -23.36
CA LEU A 12 0.07 -19.31 -22.57
C LEU A 12 -1.18 -18.70 -23.20
N ALA A 13 -1.24 -18.58 -24.53
CA ALA A 13 -2.42 -18.07 -25.23
C ALA A 13 -3.65 -19.00 -25.03
N GLN A 14 -3.45 -20.31 -25.06
CA GLN A 14 -4.49 -21.30 -24.77
C GLN A 14 -4.89 -21.26 -23.29
N ALA A 15 -3.93 -21.14 -22.39
CA ALA A 15 -4.15 -21.11 -20.96
C ALA A 15 -4.96 -19.87 -20.52
N VAL A 16 -4.67 -18.70 -21.10
CA VAL A 16 -5.34 -17.44 -20.74
C VAL A 16 -6.73 -17.30 -21.33
N ALA A 17 -7.09 -18.08 -22.36
CA ALA A 17 -8.38 -17.96 -23.02
C ALA A 17 -9.59 -18.18 -22.06
N PRO A 18 -10.66 -17.35 -22.18
CA PRO A 18 -10.95 -16.35 -23.24
C PRO A 18 -10.27 -14.98 -23.04
N GLY A 19 -9.30 -14.85 -22.11
CA GLY A 19 -8.52 -13.64 -21.90
C GLY A 19 -7.57 -13.30 -23.04
N ARG A 20 -6.60 -12.43 -22.78
CA ARG A 20 -5.67 -11.91 -23.79
C ARG A 20 -4.21 -12.21 -23.40
N LEU A 21 -3.38 -12.56 -24.37
CA LEU A 21 -1.92 -12.63 -24.23
C LEU A 21 -1.28 -11.54 -25.10
N LEU A 22 -0.42 -10.70 -24.49
CA LEU A 22 0.45 -9.79 -25.22
C LEU A 22 1.87 -10.38 -25.28
N ALA A 23 2.56 -10.17 -26.38
CA ALA A 23 3.93 -10.62 -26.61
C ALA A 23 4.73 -9.56 -27.38
N GLY A 24 6.04 -9.75 -27.51
CA GLY A 24 6.92 -8.83 -28.23
C GLY A 24 6.92 -7.42 -27.64
N GLU A 25 6.87 -6.41 -28.48
CA GLU A 25 6.93 -5.00 -28.06
C GLU A 25 5.77 -4.60 -27.13
N GLN A 26 4.57 -5.15 -27.34
CA GLN A 26 3.43 -4.87 -26.47
C GLN A 26 3.68 -5.38 -25.03
N ALA A 27 4.27 -6.54 -24.89
CA ALA A 27 4.63 -7.06 -23.57
C ALA A 27 5.81 -6.30 -22.96
N ALA A 28 6.81 -5.93 -23.77
CA ALA A 28 7.99 -5.20 -23.32
C ALA A 28 7.70 -3.80 -22.79
N ALA A 29 6.54 -3.22 -23.13
CA ALA A 29 6.06 -1.98 -22.50
C ALA A 29 5.69 -2.16 -21.03
N HIS A 30 5.41 -3.38 -20.59
CA HIS A 30 5.12 -3.72 -19.19
C HIS A 30 6.41 -4.07 -18.45
N GLN A 31 6.70 -3.30 -17.41
CA GLN A 31 7.92 -3.43 -16.62
C GLN A 31 7.57 -3.59 -15.14
N VAL A 32 8.40 -4.34 -14.43
CA VAL A 32 8.35 -4.49 -12.97
C VAL A 32 9.68 -4.05 -12.41
N ALA A 33 9.73 -2.92 -11.72
CA ALA A 33 10.96 -2.33 -11.19
C ALA A 33 12.11 -2.28 -12.25
N GLY A 34 11.78 -1.84 -13.46
CA GLY A 34 12.72 -1.70 -14.58
C GLY A 34 12.97 -2.97 -15.40
N VAL A 35 12.50 -4.15 -14.96
CA VAL A 35 12.65 -5.41 -15.71
C VAL A 35 11.47 -5.61 -16.64
N ARG A 36 11.73 -5.81 -17.94
CA ARG A 36 10.71 -5.97 -19.00
C ARG A 36 10.13 -7.38 -19.03
N ALA A 37 8.82 -7.48 -19.23
CA ALA A 37 8.14 -8.75 -19.42
C ALA A 37 8.34 -9.29 -20.86
N ARG A 38 8.34 -10.61 -21.01
CA ARG A 38 8.26 -11.29 -22.31
C ARG A 38 6.83 -11.49 -22.77
N PHE A 39 5.92 -11.72 -21.81
CA PHE A 39 4.49 -11.92 -22.03
C PHE A 39 3.69 -11.14 -20.99
N VAL A 40 2.47 -10.71 -21.38
CA VAL A 40 1.46 -10.23 -20.43
C VAL A 40 0.21 -11.07 -20.62
N ALA A 41 -0.16 -11.81 -19.60
CA ALA A 41 -1.37 -12.62 -19.58
C ALA A 41 -2.49 -11.88 -18.83
N GLU A 42 -3.64 -11.70 -19.47
CA GLU A 42 -4.82 -11.01 -18.92
C GLU A 42 -6.02 -11.95 -18.88
N PRO A 43 -6.07 -12.90 -17.93
CA PRO A 43 -7.20 -13.80 -17.77
C PRO A 43 -8.45 -13.04 -17.30
N THR A 44 -9.63 -13.58 -17.65
CA THR A 44 -10.93 -13.06 -17.21
C THR A 44 -11.63 -13.98 -16.22
N THR A 45 -10.96 -15.06 -15.81
CA THR A 45 -11.52 -16.04 -14.86
C THR A 45 -10.41 -16.59 -13.96
N VAL A 46 -10.80 -17.04 -12.77
CA VAL A 46 -9.90 -17.75 -11.84
C VAL A 46 -9.28 -18.99 -12.49
N THR A 47 -10.06 -19.71 -13.31
CA THR A 47 -9.57 -20.87 -14.06
C THR A 47 -8.49 -20.49 -15.07
N GLY A 48 -8.60 -19.32 -15.72
CA GLY A 48 -7.57 -18.78 -16.59
C GLY A 48 -6.28 -18.49 -15.83
N VAL A 49 -6.37 -17.86 -14.66
CA VAL A 49 -5.21 -17.64 -13.76
C VAL A 49 -4.54 -18.97 -13.39
N SER A 50 -5.35 -19.97 -12.99
CA SER A 50 -4.86 -21.30 -12.61
C SER A 50 -4.09 -21.97 -13.76
N ARG A 51 -4.63 -21.96 -14.98
CA ARG A 51 -3.97 -22.56 -16.15
C ARG A 51 -2.67 -21.82 -16.52
N VAL A 52 -2.67 -20.49 -16.49
CA VAL A 52 -1.44 -19.70 -16.76
C VAL A 52 -0.33 -20.04 -15.76
N LEU A 53 -0.67 -20.16 -14.46
CA LEU A 53 0.32 -20.54 -13.43
C LEU A 53 0.79 -21.98 -13.58
N ALA A 54 -0.08 -22.91 -13.94
CA ALA A 54 0.30 -24.30 -14.24
C ALA A 54 1.31 -24.39 -15.40
N VAL A 55 1.08 -23.64 -16.49
CA VAL A 55 2.03 -23.51 -17.60
C VAL A 55 3.33 -22.87 -17.11
N ALA A 56 3.25 -21.79 -16.34
CA ALA A 56 4.43 -21.12 -15.79
C ALA A 56 5.28 -22.06 -14.94
N ALA A 57 4.65 -22.84 -14.07
CA ALA A 57 5.34 -23.83 -13.23
C ALA A 57 6.02 -24.93 -14.06
N SER A 58 5.30 -25.51 -15.04
CA SER A 58 5.84 -26.58 -15.90
C SER A 58 6.99 -26.11 -16.78
N ARG A 59 6.97 -24.86 -17.22
CA ARG A 59 7.99 -24.21 -18.06
C ARG A 59 9.00 -23.39 -17.27
N GLN A 60 8.92 -23.39 -15.94
CA GLN A 60 9.78 -22.62 -15.03
C GLN A 60 9.83 -21.12 -15.37
N LEU A 61 8.70 -20.51 -15.74
CA LEU A 61 8.60 -19.09 -16.04
C LEU A 61 8.42 -18.28 -14.76
N ALA A 62 9.09 -17.14 -14.69
CA ALA A 62 8.91 -16.19 -13.58
C ALA A 62 7.70 -15.29 -13.84
N VAL A 63 6.78 -15.23 -12.89
CA VAL A 63 5.51 -14.53 -12.99
C VAL A 63 5.43 -13.40 -11.96
N ALA A 64 5.08 -12.19 -12.42
CA ALA A 64 4.73 -11.08 -11.54
C ALA A 64 3.21 -10.81 -11.64
N PRO A 65 2.42 -11.12 -10.60
CA PRO A 65 1.02 -10.77 -10.57
C PRO A 65 0.86 -9.25 -10.38
N THR A 66 -0.13 -8.68 -11.07
CA THR A 66 -0.46 -7.26 -10.98
C THR A 66 -1.96 -7.03 -11.05
N GLY A 67 -2.43 -5.94 -10.42
CA GLY A 67 -3.75 -5.37 -10.70
C GLY A 67 -3.60 -4.22 -11.71
N ALA A 68 -3.95 -2.99 -11.30
CA ALA A 68 -3.79 -1.79 -12.14
C ALA A 68 -2.33 -1.27 -12.22
N GLY A 69 -1.37 -1.93 -11.59
CA GLY A 69 0.06 -1.63 -11.74
C GLY A 69 0.61 -0.49 -10.88
N ALA A 70 -0.20 0.20 -10.08
CA ALA A 70 0.22 1.39 -9.34
C ALA A 70 1.47 1.17 -8.46
N ARG A 71 1.64 -0.02 -7.88
CA ARG A 71 2.72 -0.34 -6.95
C ARG A 71 3.70 -1.40 -7.46
N LEU A 72 3.85 -1.53 -8.78
CA LEU A 72 4.82 -2.46 -9.36
C LEU A 72 6.27 -2.10 -9.06
N GLY A 73 6.55 -0.82 -8.75
CA GLY A 73 7.85 -0.36 -8.30
C GLY A 73 8.21 -0.75 -6.86
N TRP A 74 7.25 -1.20 -6.04
CA TRP A 74 7.52 -1.61 -4.67
C TRP A 74 8.26 -2.95 -4.62
N GLY A 75 9.23 -3.04 -3.71
CA GLY A 75 10.08 -4.22 -3.57
C GLY A 75 11.30 -4.19 -4.51
N ALA A 76 12.16 -5.19 -4.38
CA ALA A 76 13.35 -5.31 -5.21
C ALA A 76 12.97 -5.65 -6.67
N PRO A 77 13.82 -5.35 -7.65
CA PRO A 77 13.66 -5.85 -9.01
C PRO A 77 13.59 -7.38 -9.01
N PRO A 78 12.70 -7.99 -9.82
CA PRO A 78 12.67 -9.43 -9.92
C PRO A 78 13.99 -9.94 -10.54
N ARG A 79 14.52 -11.06 -10.02
CA ARG A 79 15.72 -11.71 -10.60
C ARG A 79 15.50 -12.14 -12.05
N ARG A 80 14.27 -12.50 -12.39
CA ARG A 80 13.80 -12.87 -13.71
C ARG A 80 12.32 -12.51 -13.84
N LEU A 81 11.91 -12.09 -15.03
CA LEU A 81 10.51 -11.79 -15.36
C LEU A 81 10.21 -12.34 -16.76
N ASP A 82 9.34 -13.32 -16.84
CA ASP A 82 8.87 -13.88 -18.09
C ASP A 82 7.42 -13.41 -18.37
N VAL A 83 6.56 -13.45 -17.36
CA VAL A 83 5.14 -13.15 -17.51
C VAL A 83 4.70 -12.10 -16.48
N VAL A 84 4.05 -11.04 -16.94
CA VAL A 84 3.19 -10.22 -16.09
C VAL A 84 1.78 -10.82 -16.15
N LEU A 85 1.23 -11.21 -15.01
CA LEU A 85 -0.11 -11.78 -14.88
C LEU A 85 -1.05 -10.69 -14.37
N SER A 86 -1.79 -10.06 -15.29
CA SER A 86 -2.71 -8.97 -14.97
C SER A 86 -4.06 -9.52 -14.53
N LEU A 87 -4.48 -9.14 -13.31
CA LEU A 87 -5.79 -9.48 -12.75
C LEU A 87 -6.83 -8.36 -12.97
N ALA A 88 -6.49 -7.31 -13.71
CA ALA A 88 -7.34 -6.13 -13.86
C ALA A 88 -8.74 -6.45 -14.45
N ARG A 89 -8.89 -7.59 -15.10
CA ARG A 89 -10.17 -8.05 -15.66
C ARG A 89 -10.97 -9.00 -14.74
N LEU A 90 -10.47 -9.27 -13.54
CA LEU A 90 -11.21 -9.93 -12.47
C LEU A 90 -11.72 -8.83 -11.52
N ASP A 91 -12.78 -8.14 -11.88
CA ASP A 91 -13.23 -6.87 -11.27
C ASP A 91 -14.71 -6.88 -10.86
N HIS A 92 -15.30 -8.05 -10.62
CA HIS A 92 -16.70 -8.18 -10.25
C HIS A 92 -16.89 -8.27 -8.74
N VAL A 93 -18.03 -7.74 -8.26
CA VAL A 93 -18.57 -8.06 -6.94
C VAL A 93 -19.26 -9.41 -7.01
N LEU A 94 -18.79 -10.37 -6.22
CA LEU A 94 -19.28 -11.75 -6.21
C LEU A 94 -20.45 -11.95 -5.25
N ALA A 95 -20.45 -11.22 -4.13
CA ALA A 95 -21.54 -11.19 -3.16
C ALA A 95 -21.41 -9.94 -2.29
N HIS A 96 -22.54 -9.34 -1.95
CA HIS A 96 -22.62 -8.24 -0.99
C HIS A 96 -23.81 -8.48 -0.07
N GLU A 97 -23.52 -8.61 1.23
CA GLU A 97 -24.53 -8.82 2.29
C GLU A 97 -24.55 -7.59 3.21
N PRO A 98 -25.36 -6.58 2.87
CA PRO A 98 -25.35 -5.32 3.61
C PRO A 98 -25.70 -5.47 5.10
N ALA A 99 -26.59 -6.39 5.45
CA ALA A 99 -27.00 -6.65 6.84
C ALA A 99 -25.86 -7.22 7.68
N ASP A 100 -24.99 -8.02 7.07
CA ASP A 100 -23.86 -8.68 7.75
C ASP A 100 -22.55 -7.88 7.63
N LEU A 101 -22.57 -6.74 6.92
CA LEU A 101 -21.38 -5.94 6.64
C LEU A 101 -20.25 -6.77 6.00
N THR A 102 -20.60 -7.64 5.06
CA THR A 102 -19.62 -8.50 4.36
C THR A 102 -19.71 -8.36 2.85
N LEU A 103 -18.57 -8.53 2.22
CA LEU A 103 -18.40 -8.42 0.78
C LEU A 103 -17.48 -9.52 0.27
N SER A 104 -17.79 -10.09 -0.89
CA SER A 104 -16.90 -10.94 -1.67
C SER A 104 -16.66 -10.26 -3.02
N VAL A 105 -15.40 -10.09 -3.39
CA VAL A 105 -15.01 -9.32 -4.57
C VAL A 105 -13.81 -9.96 -5.27
N GLU A 106 -13.76 -9.87 -6.59
CA GLU A 106 -12.57 -10.21 -7.37
C GLU A 106 -11.45 -9.19 -7.16
N CYS A 107 -10.21 -9.65 -7.11
CA CYS A 107 -9.08 -8.85 -6.64
C CYS A 107 -8.54 -7.82 -7.66
N GLY A 108 -9.04 -7.81 -8.90
CA GLY A 108 -8.76 -6.77 -9.89
C GLY A 108 -9.63 -5.52 -9.73
N MET A 109 -10.72 -5.59 -8.95
CA MET A 109 -11.56 -4.42 -8.62
C MET A 109 -10.73 -3.31 -7.96
N THR A 110 -10.86 -2.07 -8.44
CA THR A 110 -10.22 -0.91 -7.80
C THR A 110 -11.02 -0.47 -6.57
N LEU A 111 -10.33 0.13 -5.59
CA LEU A 111 -10.98 0.61 -4.38
C LEU A 111 -12.01 1.70 -4.69
N GLU A 112 -11.74 2.56 -5.65
CA GLU A 112 -12.67 3.62 -6.07
C GLU A 112 -13.94 3.05 -6.73
N ALA A 113 -13.79 2.08 -7.64
CA ALA A 113 -14.93 1.41 -8.27
C ALA A 113 -15.77 0.66 -7.22
N LEU A 114 -15.12 0.01 -6.28
CA LEU A 114 -15.79 -0.68 -5.17
C LEU A 114 -16.55 0.31 -4.26
N ASP A 115 -15.95 1.46 -3.97
CA ASP A 115 -16.62 2.52 -3.18
C ASP A 115 -17.90 3.01 -3.86
N ALA A 116 -17.89 3.15 -5.18
CA ALA A 116 -19.09 3.53 -5.95
C ALA A 116 -20.23 2.50 -5.80
N VAL A 117 -19.91 1.21 -5.74
CA VAL A 117 -20.89 0.13 -5.51
C VAL A 117 -21.44 0.16 -4.07
N LEU A 118 -20.58 0.44 -3.07
CA LEU A 118 -20.96 0.39 -1.65
C LEU A 118 -21.65 1.66 -1.15
N ARG A 119 -21.42 2.80 -1.79
CA ARG A 119 -21.95 4.12 -1.40
C ARG A 119 -23.49 4.18 -1.28
N PRO A 120 -24.30 3.61 -2.19
CA PRO A 120 -25.75 3.57 -2.05
C PRO A 120 -26.24 2.84 -0.79
N HIS A 121 -25.46 1.88 -0.30
CA HIS A 121 -25.74 1.13 0.92
C HIS A 121 -25.21 1.81 2.19
N ARG A 122 -24.62 3.02 2.07
CA ARG A 122 -23.95 3.73 3.16
C ARG A 122 -22.88 2.90 3.86
N GLN A 123 -22.15 2.08 3.08
CA GLN A 123 -21.07 1.24 3.53
C GLN A 123 -19.78 1.60 2.80
N PHE A 124 -18.65 1.15 3.33
CA PHE A 124 -17.36 1.33 2.68
C PHE A 124 -16.32 0.33 3.20
N VAL A 125 -15.27 0.14 2.44
CA VAL A 125 -14.02 -0.45 2.90
C VAL A 125 -13.19 0.71 3.44
N PRO A 126 -12.93 0.79 4.76
CA PRO A 126 -12.29 1.97 5.38
C PRO A 126 -10.78 1.99 5.13
N LEU A 127 -10.41 2.09 3.88
CA LEU A 127 -9.05 2.29 3.41
C LEU A 127 -9.00 3.56 2.54
N ASP A 128 -7.95 4.34 2.71
CA ASP A 128 -7.71 5.55 1.94
C ASP A 128 -6.23 5.65 1.50
N PRO A 129 -5.72 4.63 0.78
CA PRO A 129 -4.37 4.64 0.27
C PRO A 129 -4.20 5.70 -0.81
N ALA A 130 -2.95 6.09 -1.09
CA ALA A 130 -2.64 6.88 -2.26
C ALA A 130 -3.16 6.21 -3.55
N ARG A 131 -3.68 7.02 -4.48
CA ARG A 131 -4.19 6.61 -5.80
C ARG A 131 -5.26 5.51 -5.74
N PRO A 132 -6.41 5.73 -5.07
CA PRO A 132 -7.46 4.71 -4.92
C PRO A 132 -8.03 4.22 -6.26
N HIS A 133 -8.07 5.09 -7.30
CA HIS A 133 -8.48 4.76 -8.67
C HIS A 133 -7.58 3.73 -9.36
N ALA A 134 -6.29 3.68 -8.98
CA ALA A 134 -5.31 2.75 -9.50
C ALA A 134 -4.92 1.66 -8.47
N SER A 135 -5.57 1.62 -7.32
CA SER A 135 -5.32 0.65 -6.25
C SER A 135 -6.38 -0.45 -6.28
N THR A 136 -6.01 -1.65 -6.77
CA THR A 136 -6.91 -2.81 -6.75
C THR A 136 -6.90 -3.48 -5.38
N ILE A 137 -7.98 -4.19 -5.05
CA ILE A 137 -8.09 -4.95 -3.80
C ILE A 137 -6.94 -5.94 -3.65
N GLY A 138 -6.59 -6.69 -4.71
CA GLY A 138 -5.44 -7.59 -4.71
C GLY A 138 -4.10 -6.88 -4.53
N GLY A 139 -3.94 -5.70 -5.13
CA GLY A 139 -2.76 -4.84 -4.94
C GLY A 139 -2.62 -4.35 -3.51
N LEU A 140 -3.73 -3.96 -2.85
CA LEU A 140 -3.75 -3.55 -1.44
C LEU A 140 -3.46 -4.71 -0.50
N ILE A 141 -3.98 -5.91 -0.78
CA ILE A 141 -3.63 -7.12 -0.03
C ILE A 141 -2.12 -7.41 -0.20
N ALA A 142 -1.64 -7.47 -1.44
CA ALA A 142 -0.26 -7.84 -1.72
C ALA A 142 0.78 -6.88 -1.11
N THR A 143 0.48 -5.59 -1.07
CA THR A 143 1.41 -4.56 -0.55
C THR A 143 1.19 -4.22 0.92
N GLY A 144 0.00 -4.49 1.47
CA GLY A 144 -0.38 -4.02 2.80
C GLY A 144 -0.51 -2.49 2.87
N ALA A 145 -0.68 -1.83 1.72
CA ALA A 145 -0.81 -0.38 1.67
C ALA A 145 -2.07 0.09 2.40
N ALA A 146 -1.94 1.14 3.16
CA ALA A 146 -3.01 1.77 3.91
C ALA A 146 -2.82 3.30 3.90
N GLY A 147 -3.89 4.03 4.22
CA GLY A 147 -3.86 5.48 4.39
C GLY A 147 -4.23 5.90 5.81
N PRO A 148 -4.57 7.17 6.02
CA PRO A 148 -4.88 7.77 7.31
C PRO A 148 -6.02 7.10 8.11
N TYR A 149 -6.99 6.49 7.45
CA TYR A 149 -8.07 5.75 8.11
C TYR A 149 -7.59 4.59 8.97
N ARG A 150 -6.35 4.15 8.79
CA ARG A 150 -5.76 3.10 9.64
C ARG A 150 -5.78 3.46 11.14
N ALA A 151 -5.80 4.75 11.47
CA ALA A 151 -5.88 5.24 12.85
C ALA A 151 -7.10 4.68 13.60
N ARG A 152 -8.23 4.51 12.93
CA ARG A 152 -9.49 4.02 13.52
C ARG A 152 -9.84 2.60 13.11
N TYR A 153 -9.66 2.28 11.84
CA TYR A 153 -10.23 1.08 11.25
C TYR A 153 -9.20 -0.03 11.02
N GLY A 154 -7.92 0.26 11.30
CA GLY A 154 -6.83 -0.68 11.03
C GLY A 154 -6.43 -0.69 9.54
N THR A 155 -5.96 -1.82 9.08
CA THR A 155 -5.39 -2.01 7.75
C THR A 155 -6.13 -3.12 7.00
N MET A 156 -5.73 -3.42 5.77
CA MET A 156 -6.25 -4.58 5.02
C MET A 156 -6.20 -5.88 5.84
N ARG A 157 -5.20 -6.03 6.73
CA ARG A 157 -5.07 -7.19 7.61
C ARG A 157 -6.25 -7.36 8.56
N ASP A 158 -6.87 -6.26 8.99
CA ASP A 158 -7.98 -6.26 9.94
C ASP A 158 -9.34 -6.42 9.23
N LEU A 159 -9.39 -6.10 7.94
CA LEU A 159 -10.60 -6.14 7.12
C LEU A 159 -10.75 -7.45 6.34
N LEU A 160 -9.65 -8.13 6.03
CA LEU A 160 -9.64 -9.36 5.24
C LEU A 160 -10.03 -10.56 6.13
N VAL A 161 -11.19 -11.15 5.87
CA VAL A 161 -11.72 -12.31 6.61
C VAL A 161 -11.58 -13.63 5.86
N GLY A 162 -11.39 -13.58 4.55
CA GLY A 162 -11.16 -14.75 3.72
C GLY A 162 -10.62 -14.37 2.35
N LEU A 163 -10.09 -15.35 1.62
CA LEU A 163 -9.58 -15.18 0.27
C LEU A 163 -9.59 -16.48 -0.53
N THR A 164 -9.55 -16.33 -1.86
CA THR A 164 -9.20 -17.41 -2.79
C THR A 164 -7.85 -17.07 -3.41
N VAL A 165 -6.92 -18.03 -3.37
CA VAL A 165 -5.55 -17.89 -3.89
C VAL A 165 -5.29 -18.98 -4.91
N VAL A 166 -4.60 -18.62 -5.99
CA VAL A 166 -4.00 -19.58 -6.91
C VAL A 166 -2.52 -19.71 -6.56
N ARG A 167 -2.10 -20.93 -6.21
CA ARG A 167 -0.71 -21.28 -5.90
C ARG A 167 0.17 -21.27 -7.14
N ALA A 168 1.46 -21.32 -6.95
CA ALA A 168 2.45 -21.32 -8.03
C ALA A 168 2.25 -22.47 -9.04
N ASP A 169 1.75 -23.61 -8.59
CA ASP A 169 1.43 -24.80 -9.40
C ASP A 169 0.06 -24.74 -10.13
N GLY A 170 -0.67 -23.64 -9.98
CA GLY A 170 -2.03 -23.47 -10.52
C GLY A 170 -3.15 -23.99 -9.62
N THR A 171 -2.86 -24.62 -8.47
CA THR A 171 -3.88 -25.11 -7.54
C THR A 171 -4.64 -23.94 -6.91
N VAL A 172 -5.97 -23.99 -6.98
CA VAL A 172 -6.86 -23.01 -6.33
C VAL A 172 -7.14 -23.43 -4.91
N VAL A 173 -6.87 -22.59 -3.94
CA VAL A 173 -7.11 -22.83 -2.51
C VAL A 173 -7.90 -21.68 -1.89
N LYS A 174 -8.72 -22.00 -0.90
CA LYS A 174 -9.50 -21.02 -0.13
C LYS A 174 -9.01 -21.00 1.31
N GLY A 175 -8.91 -19.81 1.89
CA GLY A 175 -8.54 -19.60 3.28
C GLY A 175 -9.52 -18.64 3.96
N GLY A 176 -9.80 -18.87 5.25
CA GLY A 176 -10.81 -18.09 5.97
C GLY A 176 -12.24 -18.40 5.52
N GLY A 177 -13.15 -17.44 5.65
CA GLY A 177 -14.56 -17.60 5.29
C GLY A 177 -15.27 -16.26 5.12
N ARG A 178 -16.58 -16.32 4.84
CA ARG A 178 -17.45 -15.13 4.74
C ARG A 178 -17.97 -14.64 6.09
N VAL A 179 -17.48 -15.21 7.20
CA VAL A 179 -17.94 -14.89 8.55
C VAL A 179 -16.87 -14.11 9.30
N VAL A 180 -17.31 -13.13 10.08
CA VAL A 180 -16.42 -12.23 10.83
C VAL A 180 -15.57 -12.97 11.88
N LYS A 181 -16.01 -14.13 12.36
CA LYS A 181 -15.27 -14.96 13.30
C LYS A 181 -15.11 -16.38 12.72
N ASN A 182 -13.89 -16.69 12.31
CA ASN A 182 -13.49 -18.05 11.95
C ASN A 182 -12.40 -18.50 12.94
N VAL A 183 -12.68 -19.55 13.71
CA VAL A 183 -11.77 -20.10 14.72
C VAL A 183 -11.19 -21.45 14.30
N THR A 184 -11.45 -21.88 13.05
CA THR A 184 -11.00 -23.16 12.53
C THR A 184 -9.72 -22.98 11.73
N GLY A 185 -8.62 -23.56 12.23
CA GLY A 185 -7.33 -23.57 11.54
C GLY A 185 -6.54 -22.28 11.66
N TYR A 186 -5.49 -22.17 10.85
CA TYR A 186 -4.61 -21.00 10.80
C TYR A 186 -5.23 -19.86 9.99
N ASP A 187 -4.91 -18.63 10.35
CA ASP A 187 -5.35 -17.42 9.64
C ASP A 187 -4.50 -17.20 8.36
N ILE A 188 -4.72 -18.09 7.38
CA ILE A 188 -4.03 -18.08 6.10
C ILE A 188 -4.18 -16.73 5.33
N PRO A 189 -5.37 -16.07 5.32
CA PRO A 189 -5.51 -14.77 4.67
C PRO A 189 -4.42 -13.78 5.04
N LYS A 190 -4.04 -13.72 6.31
CA LYS A 190 -3.06 -12.75 6.81
C LYS A 190 -1.61 -13.01 6.37
N LEU A 191 -1.29 -14.22 5.90
CA LEU A 191 0.01 -14.50 5.30
C LEU A 191 0.21 -13.79 3.96
N HIS A 192 -0.87 -13.54 3.23
CA HIS A 192 -0.83 -12.90 1.92
C HIS A 192 -0.79 -11.38 2.00
N VAL A 193 -1.19 -10.78 3.15
CA VAL A 193 -1.14 -9.33 3.34
C VAL A 193 0.31 -8.87 3.48
N GLY A 194 0.75 -8.05 2.52
CA GLY A 194 2.11 -7.54 2.46
C GLY A 194 3.15 -8.50 1.86
N ALA A 195 2.73 -9.66 1.32
CA ALA A 195 3.64 -10.67 0.76
C ALA A 195 4.04 -10.42 -0.71
N LEU A 196 3.64 -9.32 -1.32
CA LEU A 196 3.91 -8.96 -2.75
C LEU A 196 3.56 -10.08 -3.75
N GLY A 197 2.56 -10.91 -3.46
CA GLY A 197 2.20 -12.01 -4.35
C GLY A 197 3.27 -13.11 -4.48
N THR A 198 4.24 -13.18 -3.58
CA THR A 198 5.31 -14.21 -3.61
C THR A 198 4.86 -15.57 -3.10
N LEU A 199 3.75 -15.65 -2.35
CA LEU A 199 3.23 -16.87 -1.75
C LEU A 199 2.04 -17.46 -2.51
N GLY A 200 1.45 -16.70 -3.43
CA GLY A 200 0.27 -17.06 -4.20
C GLY A 200 -0.36 -15.82 -4.84
N VAL A 201 -1.18 -16.04 -5.84
CA VAL A 201 -1.92 -14.98 -6.54
C VAL A 201 -3.32 -14.89 -5.94
N VAL A 202 -3.61 -13.83 -5.20
CA VAL A 202 -4.94 -13.61 -4.61
C VAL A 202 -5.90 -13.17 -5.70
N VAL A 203 -6.96 -13.95 -5.94
CA VAL A 203 -7.93 -13.74 -7.03
C VAL A 203 -9.28 -13.27 -6.52
N GLU A 204 -9.68 -13.66 -5.31
CA GLU A 204 -10.90 -13.21 -4.65
C GLU A 204 -10.61 -12.85 -3.19
N ALA A 205 -11.29 -11.84 -2.66
CA ALA A 205 -11.22 -11.42 -1.28
C ALA A 205 -12.61 -11.39 -0.63
N HIS A 206 -12.68 -11.81 0.64
CA HIS A 206 -13.84 -11.61 1.49
C HIS A 206 -13.48 -10.56 2.52
N LEU A 207 -14.21 -9.45 2.52
CA LEU A 207 -13.92 -8.26 3.31
C LEU A 207 -15.03 -8.00 4.31
N ARG A 208 -14.63 -7.55 5.49
CA ARG A 208 -15.53 -6.89 6.44
C ARG A 208 -15.70 -5.44 6.01
N LEU A 209 -16.95 -5.00 5.93
CA LEU A 209 -17.32 -3.62 5.67
C LEU A 209 -17.56 -2.85 6.97
N HIS A 210 -17.59 -1.53 6.83
CA HIS A 210 -18.02 -0.63 7.90
C HIS A 210 -19.16 0.26 7.40
N PRO A 211 -20.10 0.65 8.29
CA PRO A 211 -21.08 1.67 7.95
C PRO A 211 -20.36 3.03 7.83
N ARG A 212 -20.76 3.83 6.86
CA ARG A 212 -20.31 5.23 6.80
C ARG A 212 -20.89 6.00 7.97
N PRO A 213 -20.09 6.85 8.65
CA PRO A 213 -20.61 7.72 9.69
C PRO A 213 -21.74 8.60 9.14
N ALA A 214 -22.65 9.02 10.02
CA ALA A 214 -23.73 9.91 9.64
C ALA A 214 -23.20 11.29 9.21
N GLU A 215 -22.13 11.74 9.89
CA GLU A 215 -21.39 12.96 9.57
C GLU A 215 -19.89 12.70 9.76
N GLU A 216 -19.08 13.28 8.89
CA GLU A 216 -17.63 13.28 9.02
C GLU A 216 -17.13 14.70 8.75
N ARG A 217 -16.33 15.26 9.68
CA ARG A 217 -15.68 16.57 9.54
C ARG A 217 -14.20 16.49 9.83
N SER A 218 -13.47 17.40 9.24
CA SER A 218 -12.01 17.49 9.39
C SER A 218 -11.59 18.88 9.80
N TRP A 219 -10.55 18.96 10.62
CA TRP A 219 -9.95 20.21 11.08
C TRP A 219 -8.44 20.20 10.82
N ALA A 220 -7.90 21.39 10.57
CA ALA A 220 -6.49 21.63 10.37
C ALA A 220 -5.99 22.67 11.40
N PHE A 221 -4.83 22.38 11.99
CA PHE A 221 -4.18 23.20 13.00
C PHE A 221 -2.72 23.44 12.62
N GLY A 222 -2.33 24.70 12.38
CA GLY A 222 -0.97 25.06 12.00
C GLY A 222 -0.09 25.29 13.21
N PHE A 223 1.14 24.74 13.20
CA PHE A 223 2.11 24.86 14.27
C PHE A 223 3.44 25.41 13.78
N ALA A 224 4.20 26.05 14.66
CA ALA A 224 5.50 26.61 14.36
C ALA A 224 6.59 25.55 14.11
N SER A 225 6.39 24.32 14.60
CA SER A 225 7.31 23.20 14.38
C SER A 225 6.54 21.87 14.29
N SER A 226 7.19 20.85 13.74
CA SER A 226 6.63 19.48 13.71
C SER A 226 6.56 18.86 15.09
N GLU A 227 7.44 19.27 16.01
CA GLU A 227 7.42 18.85 17.41
C GLU A 227 6.16 19.35 18.12
N ALA A 228 5.83 20.65 17.97
CA ALA A 228 4.62 21.22 18.56
C ALA A 228 3.34 20.56 17.98
N ALA A 229 3.34 20.26 16.68
CA ALA A 229 2.26 19.51 16.06
C ALA A 229 2.13 18.08 16.62
N LEU A 230 3.24 17.40 16.88
CA LEU A 230 3.26 16.07 17.49
C LEU A 230 2.77 16.10 18.95
N GLU A 231 3.24 17.05 19.74
CA GLU A 231 2.78 17.22 21.13
C GLU A 231 1.28 17.42 21.19
N ALA A 232 0.74 18.35 20.38
CA ALA A 232 -0.70 18.58 20.28
C ALA A 232 -1.47 17.33 19.82
N ALA A 233 -0.95 16.57 18.86
CA ALA A 233 -1.57 15.33 18.42
C ALA A 233 -1.58 14.23 19.51
N LEU A 234 -0.54 14.15 20.32
CA LEU A 234 -0.46 13.24 21.47
C LEU A 234 -1.43 13.67 22.58
N ASP A 235 -1.54 14.98 22.86
CA ASP A 235 -2.52 15.53 23.81
C ASP A 235 -3.96 15.23 23.37
N VAL A 236 -4.26 15.36 22.07
CA VAL A 236 -5.57 14.98 21.49
C VAL A 236 -5.82 13.48 21.68
N ARG A 237 -4.84 12.64 21.43
CA ARG A 237 -4.94 11.18 21.60
C ARG A 237 -5.24 10.79 23.05
N ASP A 238 -4.72 11.53 24.01
CA ASP A 238 -4.92 11.26 25.45
C ASP A 238 -6.30 11.73 25.95
N THR A 239 -7.13 12.29 25.05
CA THR A 239 -8.56 12.58 25.29
C THR A 239 -9.45 11.39 24.88
N PRO A 240 -10.74 11.36 25.28
CA PRO A 240 -11.69 10.34 24.84
C PRO A 240 -12.19 10.52 23.38
N VAL A 241 -11.60 11.43 22.61
CA VAL A 241 -11.97 11.67 21.21
C VAL A 241 -11.60 10.50 20.33
N VAL A 242 -12.51 10.07 19.47
CA VAL A 242 -12.29 9.00 18.51
C VAL A 242 -12.00 9.58 17.12
N LEU A 243 -10.73 9.67 16.80
CA LEU A 243 -10.28 10.17 15.49
C LEU A 243 -10.40 9.11 14.41
N SER A 244 -10.97 9.49 13.26
CA SER A 244 -10.95 8.63 12.05
C SER A 244 -9.63 8.75 11.30
N ARG A 245 -9.04 9.96 11.27
CA ARG A 245 -7.71 10.25 10.70
C ARG A 245 -6.95 11.19 11.63
N CYS A 246 -5.63 11.03 11.73
CA CYS A 246 -4.76 11.92 12.48
C CYS A 246 -3.38 11.95 11.81
N GLN A 247 -3.10 13.03 11.09
CA GLN A 247 -1.83 13.18 10.38
C GLN A 247 -1.18 14.53 10.63
N ILE A 248 0.16 14.51 10.70
CA ILE A 248 0.97 15.71 10.55
C ILE A 248 1.40 15.79 9.08
N VAL A 249 1.19 16.96 8.48
CA VAL A 249 1.56 17.28 7.09
C VAL A 249 2.64 18.34 7.15
N THR A 250 3.83 18.05 6.61
CA THR A 250 4.96 18.99 6.65
C THR A 250 4.73 20.20 5.75
N ALA A 251 5.42 21.30 6.03
CA ALA A 251 5.35 22.52 5.22
C ALA A 251 5.69 22.26 3.74
N GLY A 252 6.67 21.39 3.46
CA GLY A 252 7.00 21.01 2.09
C GLY A 252 5.88 20.26 1.37
N ALA A 253 5.20 19.33 2.07
CA ALA A 253 4.05 18.66 1.51
C ALA A 253 2.90 19.64 1.23
N LEU A 254 2.63 20.61 2.13
CA LEU A 254 1.60 21.63 1.91
C LEU A 254 1.90 22.53 0.71
N ARG A 255 3.16 22.98 0.57
CA ARG A 255 3.57 23.77 -0.60
C ARG A 255 3.40 23.00 -1.90
N ALA A 256 3.73 21.72 -1.92
CA ALA A 256 3.49 20.86 -3.09
C ALA A 256 2.00 20.74 -3.43
N LEU A 257 1.11 20.85 -2.45
CA LEU A 257 -0.34 20.88 -2.64
C LEU A 257 -0.87 22.26 -3.08
N GLY A 258 -0.02 23.29 -3.10
CA GLY A 258 -0.44 24.69 -3.32
C GLY A 258 -1.20 25.28 -2.13
N GLU A 259 -1.05 24.71 -0.93
CA GLU A 259 -1.71 25.16 0.30
C GLU A 259 -0.82 26.18 1.05
N ALA A 260 -1.47 27.05 1.80
CA ALA A 260 -0.76 27.92 2.74
C ALA A 260 -0.11 27.07 3.83
N ALA A 261 1.24 27.10 3.88
CA ALA A 261 1.98 26.31 4.85
C ALA A 261 2.32 27.15 6.09
N PRO A 262 2.04 26.64 7.32
CA PRO A 262 2.59 27.23 8.54
C PRO A 262 4.12 27.05 8.55
N PRO A 263 4.85 27.78 9.41
CA PRO A 263 6.32 27.69 9.46
C PRO A 263 6.85 26.27 9.71
N GLY A 264 6.13 25.46 10.47
CA GLY A 264 6.53 24.09 10.81
C GLY A 264 5.69 23.01 10.11
N ALA A 265 4.51 22.73 10.64
CA ALA A 265 3.66 21.65 10.14
C ALA A 265 2.17 21.91 10.44
N LEU A 266 1.32 21.19 9.71
CA LEU A 266 -0.12 21.16 9.94
C LEU A 266 -0.50 19.84 10.62
N LEU A 267 -1.24 19.88 11.73
CA LEU A 267 -1.96 18.73 12.27
C LEU A 267 -3.34 18.71 11.64
N ALA A 268 -3.68 17.64 10.93
CA ALA A 268 -4.99 17.40 10.35
C ALA A 268 -5.65 16.22 11.02
N VAL A 269 -6.90 16.38 11.43
CA VAL A 269 -7.70 15.34 12.09
C VAL A 269 -9.07 15.23 11.46
N THR A 270 -9.65 14.03 11.53
CA THR A 270 -11.03 13.76 11.09
C THR A 270 -11.79 13.05 12.19
N ILE A 271 -13.04 13.44 12.40
CA ILE A 271 -13.98 12.79 13.31
C ILE A 271 -15.21 12.38 12.51
N GLY A 272 -15.55 11.09 12.58
CA GLY A 272 -16.74 10.54 11.94
C GLY A 272 -17.65 9.86 12.97
N SER A 273 -18.90 10.35 13.11
CA SER A 273 -19.88 9.83 14.06
C SER A 273 -21.29 10.34 13.74
N VAL A 274 -22.18 10.41 14.75
CA VAL A 274 -23.43 11.18 14.68
C VAL A 274 -23.13 12.67 14.83
N PRO A 275 -23.97 13.57 14.27
CA PRO A 275 -23.66 15.01 14.21
C PRO A 275 -23.32 15.64 15.55
N GLU A 276 -24.05 15.28 16.62
CA GLU A 276 -23.85 15.81 17.97
C GLU A 276 -22.47 15.44 18.51
N ALA A 277 -22.05 14.18 18.30
CA ALA A 277 -20.74 13.69 18.74
C ALA A 277 -19.61 14.33 17.92
N VAL A 278 -19.80 14.54 16.60
CA VAL A 278 -18.82 15.23 15.76
C VAL A 278 -18.59 16.65 16.24
N ARG A 279 -19.66 17.41 16.54
CA ARG A 279 -19.54 18.77 17.09
C ARG A 279 -18.84 18.80 18.45
N ALA A 280 -19.25 17.94 19.38
CA ALA A 280 -18.67 17.91 20.73
C ALA A 280 -17.19 17.52 20.72
N GLN A 281 -16.84 16.47 19.99
CA GLN A 281 -15.45 16.02 19.87
C GLN A 281 -14.59 17.01 19.09
N GLY A 282 -15.12 17.63 18.02
CA GLY A 282 -14.46 18.70 17.27
C GLY A 282 -14.13 19.91 18.13
N ALA A 283 -15.05 20.34 18.99
CA ALA A 283 -14.82 21.41 19.97
C ALA A 283 -13.70 21.03 20.96
N GLN A 284 -13.69 19.78 21.45
CA GLN A 284 -12.65 19.29 22.36
C GLN A 284 -11.26 19.28 21.71
N VAL A 285 -11.13 18.80 20.47
CA VAL A 285 -9.88 18.86 19.71
C VAL A 285 -9.43 20.30 19.51
N SER A 286 -10.37 21.19 19.12
CA SER A 286 -10.06 22.61 18.91
C SER A 286 -9.57 23.28 20.19
N ASP A 287 -10.12 22.91 21.35
CA ASP A 287 -9.68 23.44 22.65
C ASP A 287 -8.28 22.98 23.03
N VAL A 288 -7.95 21.70 22.78
CA VAL A 288 -6.58 21.18 22.99
C VAL A 288 -5.57 21.92 22.12
N CYS A 289 -5.84 21.99 20.81
CA CYS A 289 -4.93 22.64 19.86
C CYS A 289 -4.81 24.16 20.09
N ARG A 290 -5.90 24.83 20.54
CA ARG A 290 -5.86 26.25 20.89
C ARG A 290 -4.96 26.50 22.12
N ARG A 291 -4.99 25.66 23.13
CA ARG A 291 -4.06 25.74 24.28
C ARG A 291 -2.61 25.50 23.84
N ALA A 292 -2.40 24.69 22.81
CA ALA A 292 -1.10 24.48 22.20
C ALA A 292 -0.70 25.58 21.19
N GLY A 293 -1.46 26.68 21.11
CA GLY A 293 -1.13 27.86 20.30
C GLY A 293 -1.70 27.87 18.87
N SER A 294 -2.58 26.92 18.52
CA SER A 294 -3.20 26.89 17.20
C SER A 294 -4.74 26.95 17.29
N PRO A 295 -5.39 28.02 16.79
CA PRO A 295 -6.85 28.09 16.76
C PRO A 295 -7.48 27.12 15.78
N GLY A 296 -6.78 26.77 14.71
CA GLY A 296 -7.25 25.88 13.65
C GLY A 296 -8.45 26.38 12.85
N ALA A 297 -8.84 25.58 11.85
CA ALA A 297 -10.03 25.77 11.06
C ALA A 297 -10.59 24.43 10.57
N GLU A 298 -11.88 24.38 10.27
CA GLU A 298 -12.49 23.26 9.58
C GLU A 298 -11.99 23.22 8.12
N ILE A 299 -11.72 22.02 7.61
CA ILE A 299 -11.28 21.80 6.23
C ILE A 299 -12.52 21.70 5.33
N PRO A 300 -12.75 22.64 4.42
CA PRO A 300 -13.80 22.50 3.44
C PRO A 300 -13.46 21.38 2.45
N GLU A 301 -14.49 20.74 1.88
CA GLU A 301 -14.31 19.64 0.90
C GLU A 301 -13.30 18.58 1.37
N ALA A 302 -13.40 18.16 2.63
CA ALA A 302 -12.42 17.34 3.32
C ALA A 302 -12.02 16.08 2.55
N ASP A 303 -12.95 15.40 1.86
CA ASP A 303 -12.65 14.19 1.07
C ASP A 303 -11.67 14.47 -0.08
N ALA A 304 -11.84 15.60 -0.78
CA ALA A 304 -10.94 16.00 -1.85
C ALA A 304 -9.56 16.39 -1.30
N TRP A 305 -9.56 17.14 -0.18
CA TRP A 305 -8.33 17.53 0.49
C TRP A 305 -7.52 16.32 0.98
N TRP A 306 -8.16 15.35 1.65
CA TRP A 306 -7.50 14.14 2.13
C TRP A 306 -6.92 13.29 1.00
N ARG A 307 -7.61 13.18 -0.14
CA ARG A 307 -7.06 12.51 -1.32
C ARG A 307 -5.75 13.15 -1.77
N ARG A 308 -5.70 14.47 -1.86
CA ARG A 308 -4.48 15.21 -2.22
C ARG A 308 -3.37 15.01 -1.20
N VAL A 309 -3.66 15.07 0.10
CA VAL A 309 -2.70 14.82 1.18
C VAL A 309 -2.15 13.39 1.14
N THR A 310 -3.00 12.40 0.88
CA THR A 310 -2.57 11.01 0.78
C THR A 310 -1.67 10.78 -0.46
N ASP A 311 -1.96 11.48 -1.55
CA ASP A 311 -1.18 11.39 -2.78
C ASP A 311 0.12 12.21 -2.75
N VAL A 312 0.27 13.21 -1.84
CA VAL A 312 1.39 14.17 -1.86
C VAL A 312 2.77 13.52 -1.71
N THR A 313 2.84 12.37 -1.03
CA THR A 313 4.07 11.58 -0.88
C THR A 313 4.25 10.53 -1.97
N TRP A 314 3.37 10.49 -2.97
CA TRP A 314 3.57 9.64 -4.13
C TRP A 314 4.66 10.24 -5.04
N PRO A 315 5.57 9.41 -5.61
CA PRO A 315 6.58 9.90 -6.55
C PRO A 315 5.94 10.57 -7.78
N GLU A 316 6.24 11.83 -8.01
CA GLU A 316 5.79 12.57 -9.20
C GLU A 316 6.70 12.29 -10.38
N ASN A 317 8.00 12.27 -10.13
CA ASN A 317 8.99 11.91 -11.13
C ASN A 317 9.63 10.56 -10.76
N PRO A 318 9.20 9.45 -11.40
CA PRO A 318 9.70 8.12 -11.06
C PRO A 318 11.18 7.91 -11.40
N THR A 319 11.81 8.84 -12.14
CA THR A 319 13.24 8.73 -12.50
C THR A 319 14.16 9.49 -11.54
N THR A 320 13.61 10.35 -10.65
CA THR A 320 14.42 11.13 -9.71
C THR A 320 13.97 11.01 -8.26
N ASP A 321 12.72 10.60 -8.01
CA ASP A 321 12.14 10.58 -6.68
C ASP A 321 12.52 9.32 -5.91
N LEU A 322 12.85 9.50 -4.64
CA LEU A 322 12.99 8.46 -3.63
C LEU A 322 11.81 8.58 -2.66
N ALA A 323 11.01 7.53 -2.54
CA ALA A 323 9.93 7.44 -1.56
C ALA A 323 10.28 6.41 -0.49
N LEU A 324 10.18 6.84 0.76
CA LEU A 324 10.51 6.08 1.95
C LEU A 324 9.29 5.93 2.86
N ARG A 325 9.13 4.76 3.45
CA ARG A 325 8.22 4.52 4.56
C ARG A 325 9.04 4.15 5.80
N ILE A 326 8.91 4.95 6.85
CA ILE A 326 9.65 4.78 8.10
C ILE A 326 8.63 4.50 9.20
N GLY A 327 8.81 3.39 9.92
CA GLY A 327 8.01 3.02 11.08
C GLY A 327 8.81 3.21 12.35
N THR A 328 8.26 3.95 13.32
CA THR A 328 8.83 4.16 14.65
C THR A 328 7.71 4.15 15.70
N ARG A 329 8.07 4.34 16.96
CA ARG A 329 7.04 4.65 17.96
C ARG A 329 6.40 6.00 17.63
N PRO A 330 5.11 6.20 17.89
CA PRO A 330 4.41 7.48 17.65
C PRO A 330 5.19 8.70 18.20
N THR A 331 5.76 8.60 19.40
CA THR A 331 6.54 9.66 20.06
C THR A 331 7.88 9.99 19.40
N ASP A 332 8.39 9.10 18.55
CA ASP A 332 9.69 9.27 17.87
C ASP A 332 9.57 9.65 16.39
N THR A 333 8.35 9.81 15.88
CA THR A 333 8.11 10.06 14.45
C THR A 333 8.74 11.37 13.97
N VAL A 334 8.70 12.44 14.77
CA VAL A 334 9.34 13.70 14.40
C VAL A 334 10.87 13.61 14.47
N LYS A 335 11.44 12.82 15.38
CA LYS A 335 12.88 12.53 15.37
C LYS A 335 13.30 11.82 14.10
N ALA A 336 12.47 10.86 13.62
CA ALA A 336 12.69 10.21 12.35
C ALA A 336 12.58 11.20 11.16
N LEU A 337 11.61 12.12 11.19
CA LEU A 337 11.50 13.20 10.19
C LEU A 337 12.79 14.07 10.17
N ARG A 338 13.27 14.51 11.35
CA ARG A 338 14.52 15.30 11.44
C ARG A 338 15.72 14.56 10.88
N SER A 339 15.76 13.24 11.03
CA SER A 339 16.84 12.43 10.44
C SER A 339 16.78 12.41 8.91
N VAL A 340 15.59 12.45 8.32
CA VAL A 340 15.43 12.58 6.87
C VAL A 340 15.81 13.98 6.41
N GLU A 341 15.37 15.03 7.11
CA GLU A 341 15.70 16.43 6.80
C GLU A 341 17.20 16.74 6.87
N ALA A 342 17.92 16.05 7.76
CA ALA A 342 19.36 16.22 7.95
C ALA A 342 20.21 15.60 6.83
N VAL A 343 19.65 14.70 6.02
CA VAL A 343 20.37 14.15 4.87
C VAL A 343 20.49 15.24 3.81
N PRO A 344 21.68 15.41 3.15
CA PRO A 344 21.82 16.33 2.04
C PRO A 344 20.93 15.89 0.87
N LEU A 345 19.70 16.38 0.88
CA LEU A 345 18.72 16.11 -0.17
C LEU A 345 19.11 16.94 -1.41
N GLY A 346 18.76 16.43 -2.61
CA GLY A 346 18.97 17.19 -3.85
C GLY A 346 18.20 18.52 -3.86
N ALA A 347 18.06 19.15 -5.01
CA ALA A 347 17.39 20.43 -5.16
C ALA A 347 15.87 20.41 -4.87
N GLY A 348 15.30 19.22 -4.62
CA GLY A 348 13.88 19.06 -4.35
C GLY A 348 13.51 19.22 -2.88
N GLU A 349 12.29 19.69 -2.64
CA GLU A 349 11.74 19.84 -1.31
C GLU A 349 11.24 18.49 -0.76
N LEU A 350 11.49 18.23 0.53
CA LEU A 350 10.96 17.06 1.22
C LEU A 350 9.45 17.16 1.41
N ARG A 351 8.71 16.22 0.82
CA ARG A 351 7.28 16.04 1.04
C ARG A 351 7.08 14.90 2.04
N ALA A 352 6.52 15.19 3.21
CA ALA A 352 6.33 14.16 4.21
C ALA A 352 4.98 14.28 4.93
N THR A 353 4.44 13.12 5.32
CA THR A 353 3.26 12.99 6.17
C THR A 353 3.52 11.98 7.27
N ILE A 354 3.01 12.23 8.47
CA ILE A 354 3.15 11.33 9.62
C ILE A 354 1.76 10.88 10.08
N ASP A 355 1.51 9.59 10.03
CA ASP A 355 0.38 8.99 10.73
C ASP A 355 0.76 8.82 12.20
N VAL A 356 0.22 9.71 13.05
CA VAL A 356 0.60 9.76 14.46
C VAL A 356 0.14 8.52 15.22
N ALA A 357 -1.04 7.98 14.88
CA ALA A 357 -1.61 6.84 15.59
C ALA A 357 -0.78 5.56 15.42
N SER A 358 -0.19 5.36 14.23
CA SER A 358 0.57 4.15 13.89
C SER A 358 2.08 4.33 13.92
N GLY A 359 2.58 5.56 14.09
CA GLY A 359 4.01 5.84 14.06
C GLY A 359 4.65 5.67 12.67
N VAL A 360 3.88 5.90 11.60
CA VAL A 360 4.36 5.76 10.22
C VAL A 360 4.58 7.12 9.58
N LEU A 361 5.80 7.34 9.13
CA LEU A 361 6.22 8.48 8.32
C LEU A 361 6.36 8.05 6.87
N HIS A 362 5.68 8.72 5.96
CA HIS A 362 5.93 8.66 4.52
C HIS A 362 6.69 9.91 4.10
N ALA A 363 7.77 9.72 3.36
CA ALA A 363 8.64 10.81 2.91
C ALA A 363 9.04 10.60 1.46
N THR A 364 8.93 11.65 0.65
CA THR A 364 9.40 11.65 -0.75
C THR A 364 10.28 12.84 -1.01
N VAL A 365 11.39 12.58 -1.69
CA VAL A 365 12.42 13.59 -2.01
C VAL A 365 13.01 13.32 -3.38
N ALA A 366 13.30 14.37 -4.13
CA ALA A 366 14.05 14.27 -5.38
C ALA A 366 15.55 14.13 -5.10
N CYS A 367 16.14 12.98 -5.41
CA CYS A 367 17.55 12.70 -5.13
C CYS A 367 18.52 12.99 -6.30
N GLY A 368 18.03 12.97 -7.55
CA GLY A 368 18.77 13.31 -8.76
C GLY A 368 19.86 12.31 -9.19
N GLU A 369 20.74 11.89 -8.30
CA GLU A 369 21.91 11.05 -8.61
C GLU A 369 21.89 9.68 -7.92
N THR A 370 22.26 8.62 -8.63
CA THR A 370 22.23 7.22 -8.13
C THR A 370 23.06 7.00 -6.86
N GLY A 371 24.25 7.59 -6.77
CA GLY A 371 25.10 7.47 -5.57
C GLY A 371 24.44 8.04 -4.33
N ARG A 372 23.81 9.19 -4.49
CA ARG A 372 23.11 9.91 -3.43
C ARG A 372 21.92 9.13 -2.88
N VAL A 373 21.16 8.43 -3.75
CA VAL A 373 20.04 7.58 -3.32
C VAL A 373 20.49 6.51 -2.31
N ARG A 374 21.59 5.81 -2.61
CA ARG A 374 22.11 4.75 -1.71
C ARG A 374 22.57 5.30 -0.36
N ASP A 375 23.25 6.43 -0.38
CA ASP A 375 23.74 7.09 0.83
C ASP A 375 22.56 7.61 1.68
N THR A 376 21.55 8.20 1.05
CA THR A 376 20.32 8.64 1.72
C THR A 376 19.61 7.46 2.38
N VAL A 377 19.38 6.37 1.65
CA VAL A 377 18.72 5.17 2.20
C VAL A 377 19.50 4.61 3.38
N ARG A 378 20.83 4.53 3.30
CA ARG A 378 21.68 4.05 4.40
C ARG A 378 21.53 4.95 5.63
N GLN A 379 21.72 6.27 5.48
CA GLN A 379 21.67 7.22 6.59
C GLN A 379 20.30 7.24 7.27
N VAL A 380 19.20 7.27 6.49
CA VAL A 380 17.83 7.23 7.03
C VAL A 380 17.58 5.91 7.76
N ARG A 381 18.07 4.80 7.23
CA ARG A 381 17.92 3.48 7.86
C ARG A 381 18.67 3.38 9.18
N ASP A 382 19.91 3.84 9.22
CA ASP A 382 20.73 3.86 10.44
C ASP A 382 20.07 4.73 11.52
N ALA A 383 19.57 5.91 11.13
CA ALA A 383 18.84 6.78 12.04
C ALA A 383 17.53 6.15 12.54
N ALA A 384 16.73 5.51 11.67
CA ALA A 384 15.53 4.80 12.08
C ALA A 384 15.85 3.66 13.06
N ALA A 385 16.94 2.92 12.81
CA ALA A 385 17.39 1.83 13.68
C ALA A 385 17.77 2.32 15.09
N THR A 386 18.40 3.50 15.24
CA THR A 386 18.70 4.08 16.56
C THR A 386 17.45 4.40 17.37
N LEU A 387 16.32 4.62 16.71
CA LEU A 387 15.00 4.82 17.32
C LEU A 387 14.23 3.51 17.53
N GLY A 388 14.86 2.35 17.26
CA GLY A 388 14.19 1.04 17.27
C GLY A 388 13.16 0.86 16.15
N GLY A 389 13.26 1.68 15.10
CA GLY A 389 12.36 1.71 13.96
C GLY A 389 12.90 0.95 12.74
N THR A 390 12.15 1.03 11.65
CA THR A 390 12.47 0.42 10.35
C THR A 390 12.29 1.42 9.22
N SER A 391 13.05 1.27 8.12
CA SER A 391 12.88 2.06 6.90
C SER A 391 12.84 1.15 5.69
N VAL A 392 11.82 1.33 4.86
CA VAL A 392 11.59 0.60 3.60
C VAL A 392 11.56 1.59 2.46
N VAL A 393 12.21 1.24 1.35
CA VAL A 393 12.13 2.01 0.10
C VAL A 393 10.88 1.56 -0.65
N GLU A 394 9.90 2.45 -0.79
CA GLU A 394 8.66 2.19 -1.56
C GLU A 394 8.84 2.52 -3.04
N HIS A 395 9.70 3.49 -3.34
CA HIS A 395 10.10 3.82 -4.70
C HIS A 395 11.52 4.39 -4.73
N ALA A 396 12.27 4.04 -5.78
CA ALA A 396 13.52 4.67 -6.14
C ALA A 396 13.69 4.65 -7.66
N PRO A 397 14.51 5.54 -8.25
CA PRO A 397 14.81 5.50 -9.68
C PRO A 397 15.25 4.09 -10.11
N PRO A 398 14.73 3.54 -11.22
CA PRO A 398 14.98 2.15 -11.62
C PRO A 398 16.46 1.77 -11.72
N GLU A 399 17.30 2.70 -12.16
CA GLU A 399 18.76 2.52 -12.27
C GLU A 399 19.46 2.37 -10.91
N THR A 400 18.84 2.85 -9.82
CA THR A 400 19.40 2.77 -8.47
C THR A 400 19.03 1.47 -7.76
N LEU A 401 17.97 0.79 -8.21
CA LEU A 401 17.42 -0.39 -7.55
C LEU A 401 18.37 -1.60 -7.61
N SER A 402 19.23 -1.67 -8.63
CA SER A 402 20.22 -2.75 -8.74
C SER A 402 21.22 -2.67 -7.57
N GLY A 403 21.23 -3.71 -6.72
CA GLY A 403 22.07 -3.77 -5.53
C GLY A 403 21.63 -2.88 -4.37
N LEU A 404 20.49 -2.20 -4.47
CA LEU A 404 19.86 -1.51 -3.35
C LEU A 404 19.02 -2.49 -2.53
N ASP A 405 19.33 -2.64 -1.24
CA ASP A 405 18.43 -3.32 -0.33
C ASP A 405 17.24 -2.41 0.00
N VAL A 406 16.09 -2.68 -0.63
CA VAL A 406 14.87 -1.87 -0.44
C VAL A 406 14.14 -2.17 0.87
N TRP A 407 14.40 -3.32 1.50
CA TRP A 407 13.66 -3.79 2.68
C TRP A 407 14.35 -3.51 4.00
N GLY A 408 15.68 -3.50 4.01
CA GLY A 408 16.47 -3.43 5.22
C GLY A 408 16.64 -4.78 5.93
N PRO A 409 17.35 -4.79 7.07
CA PRO A 409 17.67 -6.01 7.80
C PRO A 409 16.42 -6.69 8.37
N VAL A 410 16.33 -8.00 8.23
CA VAL A 410 15.13 -8.80 8.59
C VAL A 410 15.28 -9.54 9.91
N GLY A 411 16.49 -9.76 10.38
CA GLY A 411 16.75 -10.56 11.57
C GLY A 411 16.36 -12.05 11.43
N PRO A 412 16.11 -12.76 12.54
CA PRO A 412 15.88 -14.22 12.52
C PRO A 412 14.56 -14.64 11.87
N ALA A 413 13.62 -13.73 11.66
CA ALA A 413 12.34 -14.03 11.02
C ALA A 413 12.47 -14.49 9.55
N ILE A 414 13.61 -14.28 8.91
CA ILE A 414 13.85 -14.64 7.52
C ILE A 414 13.75 -16.16 7.28
N GLU A 415 14.19 -17.00 8.22
CA GLU A 415 14.18 -18.45 8.03
C GLU A 415 12.76 -19.05 7.96
N PRO A 416 11.82 -18.73 8.87
CA PRO A 416 10.42 -19.09 8.68
C PRO A 416 9.83 -18.60 7.36
N MET A 417 10.15 -17.37 6.93
CA MET A 417 9.66 -16.82 5.65
C MET A 417 10.17 -17.64 4.45
N ARG A 418 11.46 -18.01 4.44
CA ARG A 418 12.05 -18.86 3.40
C ARG A 418 11.44 -20.26 3.37
N ARG A 419 11.11 -20.84 4.53
CA ARG A 419 10.42 -22.14 4.60
C ARG A 419 9.03 -22.04 3.98
N LEU A 420 8.23 -21.03 4.36
CA LEU A 420 6.92 -20.80 3.76
C LEU A 420 7.00 -20.63 2.25
N LYS A 421 7.98 -19.84 1.76
CA LYS A 421 8.19 -19.68 0.32
C LYS A 421 8.47 -21.01 -0.38
N ARG A 422 9.36 -21.84 0.17
CA ARG A 422 9.69 -23.17 -0.41
C ARG A 422 8.49 -24.12 -0.44
N GLU A 423 7.62 -24.07 0.56
CA GLU A 423 6.41 -24.90 0.63
C GLU A 423 5.33 -24.44 -0.36
N LEU A 424 5.16 -23.13 -0.53
CA LEU A 424 4.08 -22.57 -1.35
C LEU A 424 4.48 -22.34 -2.81
N ASP A 425 5.76 -22.14 -3.07
CA ASP A 425 6.34 -21.92 -4.40
C ASP A 425 7.74 -22.55 -4.51
N PRO A 426 7.82 -23.89 -4.53
CA PRO A 426 9.09 -24.61 -4.52
C PRO A 426 9.96 -24.35 -5.76
N THR A 427 9.35 -23.99 -6.88
CA THR A 427 10.03 -23.72 -8.16
C THR A 427 10.40 -22.25 -8.36
N GLY A 428 10.00 -21.35 -7.45
CA GLY A 428 10.33 -19.94 -7.54
C GLY A 428 9.68 -19.21 -8.73
N VAL A 429 8.43 -19.55 -9.04
CA VAL A 429 7.65 -18.94 -10.13
C VAL A 429 7.22 -17.52 -9.77
N LEU A 430 6.75 -17.30 -8.54
CA LEU A 430 6.07 -16.06 -8.16
C LEU A 430 7.04 -14.99 -7.65
N ASN A 431 7.15 -13.89 -8.37
CA ASN A 431 7.91 -12.69 -8.00
C ASN A 431 9.31 -12.97 -7.44
N PRO A 432 10.16 -13.80 -8.10
CA PRO A 432 11.43 -14.27 -7.54
C PRO A 432 12.39 -13.11 -7.25
N GLY A 433 12.79 -13.00 -5.99
CA GLY A 433 13.76 -12.00 -5.54
C GLY A 433 13.17 -10.65 -5.13
N ARG A 434 11.88 -10.43 -5.27
CA ARG A 434 11.27 -9.12 -5.02
C ARG A 434 11.04 -8.80 -3.55
N TYR A 435 10.88 -9.83 -2.73
CA TYR A 435 10.52 -9.67 -1.33
C TYR A 435 11.73 -9.67 -0.40
N VAL A 436 11.46 -9.48 0.87
CA VAL A 436 12.41 -9.44 1.97
C VAL A 436 13.42 -10.61 1.89
N GLY A 437 14.71 -10.31 2.06
CA GLY A 437 15.77 -11.31 2.03
C GLY A 437 15.95 -12.01 0.68
N GLY A 438 15.42 -11.42 -0.40
CA GLY A 438 15.50 -11.94 -1.75
C GLY A 438 14.56 -13.12 -2.04
N ILE A 439 13.47 -13.25 -1.26
CA ILE A 439 12.38 -14.20 -1.50
C ILE A 439 11.60 -13.83 -2.77
#